data_c24c7da61137acfc2777c09c6dbf4dbd
#
_entry.id   c24c7da61137acfc2777c09c6dbf4dbd
#
_cell.length_a   1.000
_cell.length_b   1.000
_cell.length_c   1.000
_cell.angle_alpha   90.00
_cell.angle_beta   90.00
_cell.angle_gamma   90.00
#
_symmetry.space_group_name_H-M   'P 1'
#
loop_
_entity.id
_entity.type
_entity.pdbx_description
1 polymer ?
#
loop_
_entity_poly.entity_id
_entity_poly.type
_entity_poly.pdbx_seq_one_letter_code
_entity_poly.pdbx_strand_id
1 'polypeptide(L)'
;MKNTIKKYELEFLIAFLAIAMILTLVWCGVLVYREVSHVCKEYNVYEDASNREKDLEDRKINFNAIEKETPNISAWLSSSDKNFVIDDAVLKPDADSSKHVDGKVPLYEGKSGVLEYNVSVISGGNNSSLANLKRWQNQKVASLNNNFYLYKGKSVYKLQMIAAKTIPANDELYSYLENPEINKKNFYSSAKKDSKVKMDEEFKQNDKYVILSVSSGEPNKNDVVICKVKTVDAPQKKENDNTIVLIAILVGLALFFSLSVGSRSRY
;
A
#
# COMPACT_ATOMS: atom_id res chain seq x y z
N MET A 1 12.52 -26.76 -70.86
CA MET A 1 12.84 -25.43 -70.25
C MET A 1 11.64 -24.82 -69.48
N LYS A 2 10.43 -24.77 -70.03
CA LYS A 2 9.27 -24.16 -69.33
C LYS A 2 8.85 -24.83 -68.02
N ASN A 3 9.00 -26.17 -67.90
CA ASN A 3 8.65 -26.90 -66.65
C ASN A 3 9.69 -26.73 -65.49
N THR A 4 10.94 -26.49 -65.83
CA THR A 4 12.02 -26.31 -64.89
C THR A 4 11.89 -24.95 -64.20
N ILE A 5 11.53 -23.90 -64.93
CA ILE A 5 11.30 -22.56 -64.43
C ILE A 5 10.14 -22.54 -63.39
N LYS A 6 9.00 -23.20 -63.75
CA LYS A 6 7.86 -23.30 -62.80
C LYS A 6 8.18 -24.05 -61.51
N LYS A 7 9.10 -25.03 -61.54
CA LYS A 7 9.53 -25.76 -60.34
C LYS A 7 10.33 -24.85 -59.40
N TYR A 8 11.25 -24.04 -59.88
CA TYR A 8 12.01 -23.09 -59.06
C TYR A 8 11.14 -21.98 -58.52
N GLU A 9 10.16 -21.49 -59.25
CA GLU A 9 9.19 -20.52 -58.77
C GLU A 9 8.36 -21.06 -57.59
N LEU A 10 7.94 -22.33 -57.66
CA LEU A 10 7.20 -23.00 -56.61
C LEU A 10 8.05 -23.23 -55.36
N GLU A 11 9.30 -23.69 -55.51
CA GLU A 11 10.23 -23.90 -54.42
C GLU A 11 10.56 -22.57 -53.71
N PHE A 12 10.75 -21.49 -54.46
CA PHE A 12 10.98 -20.14 -53.93
C PHE A 12 9.75 -19.64 -53.17
N LEU A 13 8.54 -19.85 -53.68
CA LEU A 13 7.30 -19.47 -53.01
C LEU A 13 7.12 -20.22 -51.68
N ILE A 14 7.40 -21.52 -51.65
CA ILE A 14 7.34 -22.33 -50.41
C ILE A 14 8.35 -21.85 -49.40
N ALA A 15 9.59 -21.57 -49.79
CA ALA A 15 10.62 -21.04 -48.90
C ALA A 15 10.24 -19.67 -48.34
N PHE A 16 9.68 -18.78 -49.16
CA PHE A 16 9.22 -17.47 -48.75
C PHE A 16 8.08 -17.56 -47.73
N LEU A 17 7.09 -18.43 -47.95
CA LEU A 17 5.98 -18.68 -47.03
C LEU A 17 6.47 -19.26 -45.69
N ALA A 18 7.46 -20.16 -45.73
CA ALA A 18 8.05 -20.73 -44.52
C ALA A 18 8.76 -19.65 -43.68
N ILE A 19 9.53 -18.77 -44.32
CA ILE A 19 10.19 -17.65 -43.64
C ILE A 19 9.17 -16.68 -43.05
N ALA A 20 8.13 -16.33 -43.82
CA ALA A 20 7.06 -15.44 -43.33
C ALA A 20 6.34 -16.03 -42.10
N MET A 21 6.09 -17.35 -42.10
CA MET A 21 5.47 -18.05 -40.97
C MET A 21 6.38 -18.07 -39.75
N ILE A 22 7.69 -18.28 -39.92
CA ILE A 22 8.65 -18.20 -38.79
C ILE A 22 8.68 -16.79 -38.20
N LEU A 23 8.73 -15.75 -39.02
CA LEU A 23 8.73 -14.38 -38.59
C LEU A 23 7.46 -14.01 -37.80
N THR A 24 6.28 -14.48 -38.26
CA THR A 24 5.03 -14.24 -37.52
C THR A 24 5.00 -14.99 -36.21
N LEU A 25 5.51 -16.21 -36.09
CA LEU A 25 5.61 -16.97 -34.86
C LEU A 25 6.56 -16.28 -33.87
N VAL A 26 7.72 -15.80 -34.32
CA VAL A 26 8.66 -15.04 -33.49
C VAL A 26 8.01 -13.74 -32.97
N TRP A 27 7.31 -13.01 -33.84
CA TRP A 27 6.62 -11.78 -33.46
C TRP A 27 5.52 -12.04 -32.43
N CYS A 28 4.68 -13.06 -32.63
CA CYS A 28 3.67 -13.48 -31.66
C CYS A 28 4.31 -13.89 -30.32
N GLY A 29 5.42 -14.64 -30.37
CA GLY A 29 6.17 -15.01 -29.15
C GLY A 29 6.68 -13.82 -28.37
N VAL A 30 7.20 -12.79 -29.04
CA VAL A 30 7.66 -11.55 -28.40
C VAL A 30 6.50 -10.78 -27.76
N LEU A 31 5.34 -10.71 -28.43
CA LEU A 31 4.15 -10.05 -27.87
C LEU A 31 3.65 -10.77 -26.62
N VAL A 32 3.53 -12.09 -26.67
CA VAL A 32 3.10 -12.92 -25.52
C VAL A 32 4.10 -12.78 -24.36
N TYR A 33 5.41 -12.86 -24.65
CA TYR A 33 6.45 -12.68 -23.62
C TYR A 33 6.36 -11.31 -22.93
N ARG A 34 6.14 -10.25 -23.71
CA ARG A 34 6.00 -8.89 -23.19
C ARG A 34 4.80 -8.76 -22.27
N GLU A 35 3.64 -9.34 -22.64
CA GLU A 35 2.41 -9.31 -21.85
C GLU A 35 2.57 -10.12 -20.56
N VAL A 36 3.08 -11.34 -20.65
CA VAL A 36 3.35 -12.20 -19.48
C VAL A 36 4.36 -11.55 -18.55
N SER A 37 5.43 -10.95 -19.07
CA SER A 37 6.42 -10.23 -18.26
C SER A 37 5.81 -9.03 -17.53
N HIS A 38 4.87 -8.32 -18.15
CA HIS A 38 4.17 -7.20 -17.51
C HIS A 38 3.27 -7.69 -16.37
N VAL A 39 2.47 -8.73 -16.61
CA VAL A 39 1.60 -9.35 -15.60
C VAL A 39 2.42 -9.90 -14.43
N CYS A 40 3.52 -10.60 -14.68
CA CYS A 40 4.41 -11.09 -13.62
C CYS A 40 5.01 -9.96 -12.77
N LYS A 41 5.40 -8.84 -13.39
CA LYS A 41 5.90 -7.67 -12.65
C LYS A 41 4.82 -7.05 -11.77
N GLU A 42 3.60 -6.92 -12.28
CA GLU A 42 2.48 -6.42 -11.47
C GLU A 42 2.17 -7.37 -10.30
N TYR A 43 2.10 -8.66 -10.54
CA TYR A 43 1.87 -9.67 -9.50
C TYR A 43 2.91 -9.59 -8.38
N ASN A 44 4.20 -9.53 -8.73
CA ASN A 44 5.29 -9.41 -7.75
C ASN A 44 5.19 -8.11 -6.93
N VAL A 45 4.76 -7.00 -7.54
CA VAL A 45 4.54 -5.74 -6.83
C VAL A 45 3.40 -5.84 -5.82
N TYR A 46 2.28 -6.51 -6.17
CA TYR A 46 1.16 -6.73 -5.26
C TYR A 46 1.52 -7.67 -4.11
N GLU A 47 2.22 -8.77 -4.37
CA GLU A 47 2.68 -9.70 -3.35
C GLU A 47 3.63 -9.01 -2.36
N ASP A 48 4.58 -8.27 -2.85
CA ASP A 48 5.50 -7.47 -2.06
C ASP A 48 4.79 -6.41 -1.19
N ALA A 49 3.77 -5.74 -1.74
CA ALA A 49 2.98 -4.76 -0.99
C ALA A 49 2.20 -5.44 0.14
N SER A 50 1.57 -6.58 -0.13
CA SER A 50 0.81 -7.35 0.87
C SER A 50 1.70 -7.85 2.01
N ASN A 51 2.89 -8.37 1.72
CA ASN A 51 3.85 -8.82 2.72
C ASN A 51 4.29 -7.66 3.63
N ARG A 52 4.59 -6.48 3.04
CA ARG A 52 4.97 -5.30 3.80
C ARG A 52 3.83 -4.78 4.68
N GLU A 53 2.59 -4.81 4.22
CA GLU A 53 1.44 -4.42 5.05
C GLU A 53 1.33 -5.31 6.28
N LYS A 54 1.48 -6.62 6.12
CA LYS A 54 1.48 -7.56 7.24
C LYS A 54 2.61 -7.28 8.23
N ASP A 55 3.81 -7.01 7.75
CA ASP A 55 4.94 -6.65 8.61
C ASP A 55 4.66 -5.38 9.41
N LEU A 56 3.98 -4.39 8.81
CA LEU A 56 3.59 -3.16 9.49
C LEU A 56 2.44 -3.39 10.49
N GLU A 57 1.50 -4.28 10.22
CA GLU A 57 0.42 -4.65 11.14
C GLU A 57 0.96 -5.38 12.39
N ASP A 58 1.98 -6.21 12.21
CA ASP A 58 2.63 -6.98 13.29
C ASP A 58 3.71 -6.19 14.06
N ARG A 59 4.11 -5.02 13.56
CA ARG A 59 5.18 -4.20 14.12
C ARG A 59 4.81 -3.64 15.49
N LYS A 60 5.77 -3.66 16.41
CA LYS A 60 5.66 -3.07 17.75
C LYS A 60 6.63 -1.89 17.89
N ILE A 61 6.11 -0.75 18.33
CA ILE A 61 6.90 0.44 18.64
C ILE A 61 7.13 0.50 20.14
N ASN A 62 8.40 0.61 20.54
CA ASN A 62 8.76 0.80 21.96
C ASN A 62 8.79 2.30 22.30
N PHE A 63 7.61 2.87 22.56
CA PHE A 63 7.47 4.29 22.90
C PHE A 63 8.31 4.68 24.12
N ASN A 64 8.43 3.82 25.13
CA ASN A 64 9.22 4.13 26.33
C ASN A 64 10.72 4.31 26.04
N ALA A 65 11.24 3.60 25.05
CA ALA A 65 12.62 3.77 24.63
C ALA A 65 12.80 5.05 23.80
N ILE A 66 11.85 5.32 22.89
CA ILE A 66 11.91 6.48 21.99
C ILE A 66 11.69 7.78 22.76
N GLU A 67 10.79 7.81 23.76
CA GLU A 67 10.46 9.00 24.55
C GLU A 67 11.67 9.56 25.31
N LYS A 68 12.66 8.73 25.64
CA LYS A 68 13.92 9.17 26.25
C LYS A 68 14.75 10.03 25.31
N GLU A 69 14.69 9.74 24.02
CA GLU A 69 15.47 10.43 22.99
C GLU A 69 14.63 11.52 22.29
N THR A 70 13.33 11.25 22.14
CA THR A 70 12.37 12.16 21.50
C THR A 70 11.20 12.41 22.46
N PRO A 71 11.31 13.37 23.39
CA PRO A 71 10.23 13.71 24.31
C PRO A 71 9.00 14.26 23.58
N ASN A 72 7.83 14.04 24.17
CA ASN A 72 6.53 14.45 23.62
C ASN A 72 6.09 13.71 22.36
N ILE A 73 6.60 12.50 22.14
CA ILE A 73 6.06 11.64 21.09
C ILE A 73 4.60 11.26 21.40
N SER A 74 3.72 11.43 20.44
CA SER A 74 2.30 11.08 20.54
C SER A 74 1.97 9.78 19.82
N ALA A 75 2.59 9.58 18.66
CA ALA A 75 2.35 8.43 17.79
C ALA A 75 3.56 8.18 16.88
N TRP A 76 3.50 7.11 16.10
CA TRP A 76 4.44 6.81 15.03
C TRP A 76 3.68 6.54 13.75
N LEU A 77 4.08 7.16 12.63
CA LEU A 77 3.45 6.99 11.32
C LEU A 77 4.36 6.23 10.37
N SER A 78 3.83 5.17 9.75
CA SER A 78 4.52 4.42 8.70
C SER A 78 3.66 4.30 7.44
N SER A 79 4.31 4.19 6.27
CA SER A 79 3.61 3.93 4.99
C SER A 79 3.95 2.56 4.44
N SER A 80 3.04 1.98 3.66
CA SER A 80 3.27 0.74 2.92
C SER A 80 4.12 0.94 1.65
N ASP A 81 4.37 2.18 1.23
CA ASP A 81 5.17 2.47 0.03
C ASP A 81 6.66 2.19 0.26
N LYS A 82 7.26 1.30 -0.54
CA LYS A 82 8.69 0.96 -0.48
C LYS A 82 9.60 2.05 -1.03
N ASN A 83 9.11 2.82 -1.98
CA ASN A 83 9.91 3.83 -2.68
C ASN A 83 9.92 5.17 -1.94
N PHE A 84 8.90 5.41 -1.10
CA PHE A 84 8.75 6.62 -0.30
C PHE A 84 8.30 6.24 1.11
N VAL A 85 9.28 5.83 1.87
CA VAL A 85 9.07 5.38 3.23
C VAL A 85 8.76 6.58 4.10
N ILE A 86 7.51 6.65 4.59
CA ILE A 86 7.17 7.40 5.78
C ILE A 86 7.39 6.43 6.93
N ASP A 87 8.25 6.78 7.86
CA ASP A 87 8.53 6.00 9.07
C ASP A 87 9.10 6.95 10.12
N ASP A 88 8.22 7.76 10.72
CA ASP A 88 8.59 8.87 11.56
C ASP A 88 7.72 9.03 12.81
N ALA A 89 8.32 9.63 13.83
CA ALA A 89 7.63 10.05 15.03
C ALA A 89 6.63 11.17 14.75
N VAL A 90 5.46 11.09 15.37
CA VAL A 90 4.47 12.17 15.43
C VAL A 90 4.52 12.77 16.82
N LEU A 91 4.85 14.05 16.90
CA LEU A 91 5.00 14.79 18.14
C LEU A 91 3.74 15.58 18.49
N LYS A 92 3.57 15.90 19.76
CA LYS A 92 2.58 16.87 20.22
C LYS A 92 2.91 18.26 19.67
N PRO A 93 1.90 19.15 19.49
CA PRO A 93 2.10 20.43 18.82
C PRO A 93 3.06 21.37 19.52
N ASP A 94 3.21 21.24 20.85
CA ASP A 94 4.09 22.08 21.68
C ASP A 94 5.48 21.47 21.91
N ALA A 95 5.83 20.40 21.17
CA ALA A 95 7.10 19.74 21.32
C ALA A 95 8.25 20.62 20.77
N ASP A 96 9.33 20.70 21.54
CA ASP A 96 10.56 21.38 21.11
C ASP A 96 11.18 20.66 19.90
N SER A 97 11.14 21.33 18.76
CA SER A 97 11.65 20.79 17.49
C SER A 97 13.17 20.64 17.43
N SER A 98 13.91 21.14 18.40
CA SER A 98 15.38 21.08 18.43
C SER A 98 15.93 19.72 18.86
N LYS A 99 15.10 18.85 19.46
CA LYS A 99 15.49 17.55 19.98
C LYS A 99 14.94 16.43 19.07
N HIS A 100 15.62 16.16 17.95
CA HIS A 100 15.18 15.13 17.01
C HIS A 100 16.20 14.01 16.90
N VAL A 101 15.67 12.79 16.80
CA VAL A 101 16.46 11.61 16.44
C VAL A 101 16.88 11.72 14.97
N ASP A 102 18.15 11.56 14.70
CA ASP A 102 18.74 11.41 13.35
C ASP A 102 18.57 12.59 12.38
N GLY A 103 18.38 13.82 12.86
CA GLY A 103 18.32 15.00 11.98
C GLY A 103 17.12 15.07 11.05
N LYS A 104 16.11 14.20 11.25
CA LYS A 104 14.84 14.25 10.52
C LYS A 104 13.92 15.32 11.07
N VAL A 105 13.18 15.97 10.19
CA VAL A 105 12.12 16.91 10.59
C VAL A 105 10.89 16.10 11.01
N PRO A 106 10.43 16.26 12.28
CA PRO A 106 9.34 15.46 12.79
C PRO A 106 8.01 15.81 12.16
N LEU A 107 7.05 14.93 12.36
CA LEU A 107 5.64 15.17 12.11
C LEU A 107 4.99 15.71 13.40
N TYR A 108 3.93 16.49 13.25
CA TYR A 108 3.19 17.04 14.36
C TYR A 108 1.72 16.68 14.27
N GLU A 109 1.12 16.28 15.39
CA GLU A 109 -0.33 16.20 15.47
C GLU A 109 -0.96 17.58 15.62
N GLY A 110 -2.24 17.71 15.25
CA GLY A 110 -3.03 18.92 15.52
C GLY A 110 -3.23 19.12 17.03
N LYS A 111 -3.68 20.31 17.43
CA LYS A 111 -3.90 20.68 18.85
C LYS A 111 -4.82 19.71 19.58
N SER A 112 -5.79 19.15 18.90
CA SER A 112 -6.74 18.19 19.43
C SER A 112 -6.18 16.78 19.69
N GLY A 113 -4.94 16.52 19.28
CA GLY A 113 -4.35 15.19 19.35
C GLY A 113 -4.88 14.25 18.24
N VAL A 114 -4.06 13.28 17.89
CA VAL A 114 -4.40 12.29 16.84
C VAL A 114 -5.38 11.25 17.41
N LEU A 115 -6.48 10.99 16.69
CA LEU A 115 -7.57 10.06 17.03
C LEU A 115 -8.43 10.43 18.25
N GLU A 116 -8.20 11.55 18.89
CA GLU A 116 -9.05 12.01 20.01
C GLU A 116 -10.44 12.42 19.52
N TYR A 117 -10.50 13.05 18.35
CA TYR A 117 -11.74 13.48 17.69
C TYR A 117 -12.06 12.65 16.44
N ASN A 118 -13.20 12.98 15.82
CA ASN A 118 -13.66 12.31 14.60
C ASN A 118 -12.77 12.60 13.38
N VAL A 119 -12.16 13.79 13.34
CA VAL A 119 -11.18 14.19 12.32
C VAL A 119 -9.95 14.73 13.05
N SER A 120 -8.80 14.22 12.69
CA SER A 120 -7.50 14.64 13.21
C SER A 120 -6.58 15.01 12.06
N VAL A 121 -5.52 15.77 12.31
CA VAL A 121 -4.50 16.11 11.34
C VAL A 121 -3.12 15.69 11.85
N ILE A 122 -2.30 15.17 10.94
CA ILE A 122 -0.86 15.01 11.09
C ILE A 122 -0.19 15.85 10.02
N SER A 123 0.64 16.79 10.43
CA SER A 123 1.32 17.72 9.52
C SER A 123 2.83 17.56 9.56
N GLY A 124 3.48 17.85 8.45
CA GLY A 124 4.93 17.89 8.32
C GLY A 124 5.43 19.13 7.61
N GLY A 125 6.68 19.49 7.82
CA GLY A 125 7.36 20.52 7.03
C GLY A 125 7.83 20.00 5.67
N ASN A 126 8.29 20.88 4.81
CA ASN A 126 8.77 20.54 3.45
C ASN A 126 9.98 19.57 3.43
N ASN A 127 10.68 19.43 4.55
CA ASN A 127 11.80 18.50 4.70
C ASN A 127 11.43 17.27 5.54
N SER A 128 10.14 17.09 5.88
CA SER A 128 9.66 15.88 6.57
C SER A 128 9.44 14.74 5.60
N SER A 129 9.18 13.55 6.13
CA SER A 129 8.80 12.39 5.32
C SER A 129 7.49 12.58 4.53
N LEU A 130 6.64 13.54 4.94
CA LEU A 130 5.44 13.92 4.19
C LEU A 130 5.72 14.84 2.98
N ALA A 131 6.95 15.34 2.78
CA ALA A 131 7.29 16.27 1.70
C ALA A 131 6.86 15.78 0.29
N ASN A 132 6.80 14.48 0.10
CA ASN A 132 6.39 13.87 -1.17
C ASN A 132 4.91 13.43 -1.21
N LEU A 133 4.06 13.95 -0.34
CA LEU A 133 2.66 13.53 -0.20
C LEU A 133 1.87 13.70 -1.52
N LYS A 134 2.25 14.69 -2.35
CA LYS A 134 1.66 14.94 -3.68
C LYS A 134 1.66 13.73 -4.61
N ARG A 135 2.60 12.78 -4.46
CA ARG A 135 2.66 11.60 -5.33
C ARG A 135 1.44 10.67 -5.17
N TRP A 136 0.80 10.66 -4.01
CA TRP A 136 -0.44 9.90 -3.81
C TRP A 136 -1.64 10.48 -4.57
N GLN A 137 -1.49 11.66 -5.20
CA GLN A 137 -2.46 12.21 -6.16
C GLN A 137 -2.40 11.50 -7.53
N ASN A 138 -1.45 10.59 -7.74
CA ASN A 138 -1.39 9.73 -8.91
C ASN A 138 -2.17 8.44 -8.64
N GLN A 139 -3.16 8.12 -9.47
CA GLN A 139 -4.05 6.95 -9.30
C GLN A 139 -3.28 5.63 -9.20
N LYS A 140 -2.21 5.44 -10.02
CA LYS A 140 -1.41 4.21 -10.00
C LYS A 140 -0.65 4.04 -8.68
N VAL A 141 -0.09 5.11 -8.14
CA VAL A 141 0.57 5.10 -6.82
C VAL A 141 -0.44 4.81 -5.73
N ALA A 142 -1.57 5.51 -5.77
CA ALA A 142 -2.64 5.40 -4.80
C ALA A 142 -3.24 3.98 -4.73
N SER A 143 -3.47 3.32 -5.86
CA SER A 143 -4.04 1.96 -5.88
C SER A 143 -3.09 0.89 -5.34
N LEU A 144 -1.77 1.11 -5.40
CA LEU A 144 -0.77 0.18 -4.89
C LEU A 144 -0.39 0.42 -3.42
N ASN A 145 -0.47 1.69 -2.97
CA ASN A 145 0.08 2.14 -1.69
C ASN A 145 -0.93 3.04 -0.96
N ASN A 146 -2.13 2.53 -0.73
CA ASN A 146 -3.24 3.30 -0.15
C ASN A 146 -3.34 3.21 1.37
N ASN A 147 -2.44 2.51 2.03
CA ASN A 147 -2.45 2.30 3.46
C ASN A 147 -1.25 2.95 4.15
N PHE A 148 -1.56 3.61 5.27
CA PHE A 148 -0.58 4.06 6.24
C PHE A 148 -0.90 3.38 7.57
N TYR A 149 0.07 3.33 8.46
CA TYR A 149 -0.06 2.69 9.77
C TYR A 149 0.32 3.68 10.86
N LEU A 150 -0.60 3.87 11.78
CA LEU A 150 -0.42 4.75 12.93
C LEU A 150 -0.35 3.91 14.19
N TYR A 151 0.78 3.98 14.86
CA TYR A 151 1.00 3.32 16.16
C TYR A 151 0.80 4.36 17.26
N LYS A 152 -0.10 4.07 18.20
CA LYS A 152 -0.37 4.94 19.36
C LYS A 152 -0.49 4.06 20.61
N GLY A 153 0.44 4.21 21.55
CA GLY A 153 0.53 3.35 22.71
C GLY A 153 0.75 1.89 22.32
N LYS A 154 -0.21 1.02 22.63
CA LYS A 154 -0.18 -0.41 22.29
C LYS A 154 -1.02 -0.75 21.06
N SER A 155 -1.69 0.21 20.48
CA SER A 155 -2.63 0.01 19.39
C SER A 155 -2.02 0.34 18.03
N VAL A 156 -2.40 -0.41 17.01
CA VAL A 156 -2.08 -0.17 15.61
C VAL A 156 -3.37 0.19 14.86
N TYR A 157 -3.33 1.27 14.12
CA TYR A 157 -4.45 1.74 13.29
C TYR A 157 -4.02 1.76 11.84
N LYS A 158 -4.78 1.12 10.99
CA LYS A 158 -4.62 1.19 9.53
C LYS A 158 -5.36 2.43 9.04
N LEU A 159 -4.63 3.34 8.44
CA LEU A 159 -5.15 4.55 7.83
C LEU A 159 -5.32 4.29 6.33
N GLN A 160 -6.52 3.97 5.92
CA GLN A 160 -6.84 3.66 4.53
C GLN A 160 -7.20 4.94 3.79
N MET A 161 -6.46 5.26 2.75
CA MET A 161 -6.68 6.48 1.95
C MET A 161 -8.05 6.45 1.27
N ILE A 162 -8.78 7.56 1.36
CA ILE A 162 -10.05 7.81 0.67
C ILE A 162 -9.97 8.92 -0.37
N ALA A 163 -9.03 9.84 -0.21
CA ALA A 163 -8.83 10.95 -1.14
C ALA A 163 -7.41 11.49 -1.06
N ALA A 164 -6.94 12.10 -2.16
CA ALA A 164 -5.70 12.86 -2.21
C ALA A 164 -5.87 14.06 -3.14
N LYS A 165 -5.49 15.24 -2.66
CA LYS A 165 -5.65 16.51 -3.41
C LYS A 165 -4.74 17.60 -2.87
N THR A 166 -4.62 18.71 -3.62
CA THR A 166 -4.02 19.97 -3.15
C THR A 166 -5.15 20.93 -2.79
N ILE A 167 -5.12 21.51 -1.61
CA ILE A 167 -6.17 22.40 -1.07
C ILE A 167 -5.57 23.71 -0.58
N PRO A 168 -6.35 24.79 -0.49
CA PRO A 168 -5.95 26.02 0.21
C PRO A 168 -5.59 25.74 1.69
N ALA A 169 -4.65 26.48 2.26
CA ALA A 169 -4.29 26.36 3.67
C ALA A 169 -5.44 26.67 4.64
N ASN A 170 -6.46 27.39 4.17
CA ASN A 170 -7.69 27.73 4.90
C ASN A 170 -8.92 26.97 4.36
N ASP A 171 -8.72 25.78 3.77
CA ASP A 171 -9.81 24.95 3.22
C ASP A 171 -10.82 24.55 4.31
N GLU A 172 -12.08 24.39 3.89
CA GLU A 172 -13.17 23.97 4.79
C GLU A 172 -12.91 22.65 5.51
N LEU A 173 -12.08 21.76 4.93
CA LEU A 173 -11.74 20.50 5.56
C LEU A 173 -11.08 20.69 6.94
N TYR A 174 -10.35 21.77 7.14
CA TYR A 174 -9.75 22.07 8.45
C TYR A 174 -10.79 22.58 9.47
N SER A 175 -11.95 23.06 9.05
CA SER A 175 -13.03 23.46 9.96
C SER A 175 -13.68 22.27 10.68
N TYR A 176 -13.48 21.06 10.19
CA TYR A 176 -13.95 19.82 10.83
C TYR A 176 -13.03 19.32 11.94
N LEU A 177 -11.81 19.87 12.05
CA LEU A 177 -10.90 19.53 13.12
C LEU A 177 -11.47 20.05 14.45
N GLU A 178 -11.20 19.32 15.53
CA GLU A 178 -11.56 19.74 16.90
C GLU A 178 -13.07 19.89 17.16
N ASN A 179 -13.91 19.51 16.21
CA ASN A 179 -15.36 19.55 16.38
C ASN A 179 -15.91 18.17 16.70
N PRO A 180 -16.40 17.90 17.93
CA PRO A 180 -16.96 16.61 18.31
C PRO A 180 -18.31 16.30 17.61
N GLU A 181 -19.07 17.33 17.20
CA GLU A 181 -20.41 17.22 16.63
C GLU A 181 -20.42 17.36 15.10
N ILE A 182 -19.34 17.01 14.42
CA ILE A 182 -19.26 17.14 12.97
C ILE A 182 -20.29 16.29 12.25
N ASN A 183 -20.80 16.82 11.15
CA ASN A 183 -21.49 16.01 10.16
C ASN A 183 -20.48 15.21 9.34
N LYS A 184 -20.20 13.99 9.78
CA LYS A 184 -19.19 13.11 9.15
C LYS A 184 -19.46 12.82 7.68
N LYS A 185 -20.75 12.79 7.27
CA LYS A 185 -21.15 12.60 5.88
C LYS A 185 -20.73 13.81 5.03
N ASN A 186 -20.91 15.02 5.55
CA ASN A 186 -20.45 16.23 4.87
C ASN A 186 -18.94 16.25 4.75
N PHE A 187 -18.22 15.95 5.85
CA PHE A 187 -16.77 15.83 5.79
C PHE A 187 -16.33 14.82 4.71
N TYR A 188 -16.89 13.61 4.71
CA TYR A 188 -16.55 12.59 3.73
C TYR A 188 -16.82 13.06 2.29
N SER A 189 -17.94 13.74 2.05
CA SER A 189 -18.29 14.28 0.73
C SER A 189 -17.30 15.39 0.30
N SER A 190 -16.98 16.31 1.21
CA SER A 190 -15.97 17.37 0.97
C SER A 190 -14.57 16.79 0.77
N ALA A 191 -14.19 15.74 1.49
CA ALA A 191 -12.93 15.04 1.32
C ALA A 191 -12.79 14.43 -0.09
N LYS A 192 -13.85 13.77 -0.60
CA LYS A 192 -13.86 13.15 -1.93
C LYS A 192 -14.04 14.13 -3.08
N LYS A 193 -14.64 15.29 -2.82
CA LYS A 193 -14.81 16.36 -3.81
C LYS A 193 -13.43 16.82 -4.29
N ASP A 194 -13.25 16.90 -5.60
CA ASP A 194 -12.02 17.34 -6.29
C ASP A 194 -10.79 16.48 -5.99
N SER A 195 -10.99 15.26 -5.43
CA SER A 195 -9.89 14.31 -5.27
C SER A 195 -9.29 13.92 -6.62
N LYS A 196 -7.96 13.87 -6.68
CA LYS A 196 -7.20 13.44 -7.88
C LYS A 196 -7.24 11.93 -8.08
N VAL A 197 -7.69 11.18 -7.08
CA VAL A 197 -7.76 9.71 -7.09
C VAL A 197 -9.16 9.23 -6.75
N LYS A 198 -9.54 8.10 -7.35
CA LYS A 198 -10.80 7.41 -7.10
C LYS A 198 -10.51 6.21 -6.21
N MET A 199 -11.07 6.22 -5.00
CA MET A 199 -10.95 5.13 -4.03
C MET A 199 -12.34 4.62 -3.69
N ASP A 200 -12.52 3.29 -3.71
CA ASP A 200 -13.82 2.60 -3.53
C ASP A 200 -14.13 2.35 -2.05
N GLU A 201 -13.89 3.35 -1.21
CA GLU A 201 -14.25 3.27 0.20
C GLU A 201 -15.63 3.87 0.43
N GLU A 202 -16.46 3.17 1.22
CA GLU A 202 -17.79 3.63 1.59
C GLU A 202 -17.77 4.38 2.92
N PHE A 203 -18.68 5.34 3.04
CA PHE A 203 -18.92 6.07 4.28
C PHE A 203 -19.62 5.17 5.32
N LYS A 204 -19.17 5.22 6.56
CA LYS A 204 -19.86 4.65 7.73
C LYS A 204 -19.96 5.71 8.84
N GLN A 205 -21.08 5.71 9.56
CA GLN A 205 -21.37 6.71 10.60
C GLN A 205 -20.32 6.74 11.73
N ASN A 206 -19.70 5.60 12.02
CA ASN A 206 -18.70 5.47 13.10
C ASN A 206 -17.27 5.70 12.65
N ASP A 207 -17.04 6.03 11.36
CA ASP A 207 -15.71 6.26 10.86
C ASP A 207 -15.05 7.46 11.55
N LYS A 208 -13.75 7.31 11.78
CA LYS A 208 -12.82 8.39 12.12
C LYS A 208 -11.87 8.63 10.94
N TYR A 209 -11.35 9.84 10.85
CA TYR A 209 -10.51 10.26 9.75
C TYR A 209 -9.24 10.93 10.23
N VAL A 210 -8.15 10.75 9.46
CA VAL A 210 -6.88 11.44 9.63
C VAL A 210 -6.51 12.13 8.34
N ILE A 211 -6.19 13.42 8.40
CA ILE A 211 -5.65 14.21 7.30
C ILE A 211 -4.13 14.23 7.47
N LEU A 212 -3.40 13.67 6.51
CA LEU A 212 -1.97 13.89 6.37
C LEU A 212 -1.78 15.14 5.54
N SER A 213 -0.98 16.10 6.01
CA SER A 213 -0.87 17.43 5.40
C SER A 213 0.57 17.91 5.35
N VAL A 214 0.96 18.50 4.22
CA VAL A 214 2.25 19.18 4.03
C VAL A 214 2.07 20.37 3.11
N SER A 215 2.91 21.40 3.24
CA SER A 215 2.93 22.51 2.27
C SER A 215 3.22 21.98 0.85
N SER A 216 2.43 22.39 -0.13
CA SER A 216 2.56 21.93 -1.53
C SER A 216 3.73 22.55 -2.30
N GLY A 217 4.44 23.51 -1.69
CA GLY A 217 5.40 24.38 -2.39
C GLY A 217 4.74 25.53 -3.16
N GLU A 218 3.41 25.51 -3.34
CA GLU A 218 2.64 26.63 -3.86
C GLU A 218 2.19 27.54 -2.69
N PRO A 219 2.19 28.88 -2.86
CA PRO A 219 1.78 29.78 -1.79
C PRO A 219 0.37 29.46 -1.26
N ASN A 220 0.23 29.38 0.04
CA ASN A 220 -1.04 29.14 0.73
C ASN A 220 -1.79 27.87 0.30
N LYS A 221 -1.08 26.82 -0.11
CA LYS A 221 -1.67 25.54 -0.44
C LYS A 221 -0.95 24.39 0.27
N ASN A 222 -1.72 23.36 0.57
CA ASN A 222 -1.25 22.11 1.15
C ASN A 222 -1.59 20.93 0.25
N ASP A 223 -0.66 19.98 0.14
CA ASP A 223 -0.94 18.65 -0.37
C ASP A 223 -1.47 17.81 0.78
N VAL A 224 -2.62 17.18 0.58
CA VAL A 224 -3.28 16.38 1.60
C VAL A 224 -3.63 14.99 1.10
N VAL A 225 -3.48 14.02 2.00
CA VAL A 225 -4.04 12.68 1.87
C VAL A 225 -5.02 12.49 3.02
N ILE A 226 -6.26 12.17 2.70
CA ILE A 226 -7.32 11.95 3.68
C ILE A 226 -7.50 10.44 3.82
N CYS A 227 -7.42 9.97 5.06
CA CYS A 227 -7.51 8.57 5.41
C CYS A 227 -8.68 8.30 6.34
N LYS A 228 -9.33 7.16 6.13
CA LYS A 228 -10.27 6.54 7.05
C LYS A 228 -9.51 5.63 8.01
N VAL A 229 -9.84 5.70 9.29
CA VAL A 229 -9.19 4.89 10.34
C VAL A 229 -9.88 3.54 10.46
N LYS A 230 -9.09 2.48 10.41
CA LYS A 230 -9.50 1.11 10.73
C LYS A 230 -8.65 0.62 11.91
N THR A 231 -9.26 0.08 12.95
CA THR A 231 -8.50 -0.59 14.00
C THR A 231 -7.97 -1.90 13.44
N VAL A 232 -6.68 -2.12 13.57
CA VAL A 232 -6.11 -3.45 13.33
C VAL A 232 -6.33 -4.21 14.64
N ASP A 233 -7.27 -5.15 14.64
CA ASP A 233 -7.41 -6.06 15.76
C ASP A 233 -6.08 -6.77 15.95
N ALA A 234 -5.61 -6.86 17.21
CA ALA A 234 -4.39 -7.59 17.51
C ALA A 234 -4.48 -8.96 16.82
N PRO A 235 -3.42 -9.39 16.09
CA PRO A 235 -3.49 -10.57 15.27
C PRO A 235 -4.08 -11.71 16.11
N GLN A 236 -5.29 -12.13 15.79
CA GLN A 236 -5.78 -13.40 16.25
C GLN A 236 -4.71 -14.37 15.74
N LYS A 237 -4.04 -15.03 16.67
CA LYS A 237 -3.04 -16.06 16.39
C LYS A 237 -3.72 -17.00 15.41
N LYS A 238 -3.52 -16.77 14.10
CA LYS A 238 -3.97 -17.70 13.08
C LYS A 238 -3.27 -18.99 13.45
N GLU A 239 -4.02 -19.90 14.02
CA GLU A 239 -3.61 -21.25 14.23
C GLU A 239 -3.09 -21.73 12.88
N ASN A 240 -1.81 -22.07 12.86
CA ASN A 240 -1.04 -22.28 11.63
C ASN A 240 -1.81 -23.22 10.69
N ASP A 241 -2.40 -22.71 9.61
CA ASP A 241 -2.92 -23.52 8.50
C ASP A 241 -1.85 -24.51 7.97
N ASN A 242 -0.56 -24.17 8.15
CA ASN A 242 0.56 -25.05 7.89
C ASN A 242 0.51 -26.35 8.73
N THR A 243 -0.09 -26.34 9.92
CA THR A 243 -0.23 -27.56 10.74
C THR A 243 -1.21 -28.53 10.11
N ILE A 244 -2.30 -28.02 9.53
CA ILE A 244 -3.30 -28.84 8.82
C ILE A 244 -2.68 -29.44 7.56
N VAL A 245 -1.92 -28.63 6.80
CA VAL A 245 -1.21 -29.08 5.58
C VAL A 245 -0.15 -30.14 5.97
N LEU A 246 0.61 -29.92 7.04
CA LEU A 246 1.61 -30.86 7.51
C LEU A 246 0.99 -32.19 7.96
N ILE A 247 -0.13 -32.16 8.69
CA ILE A 247 -0.89 -33.35 9.11
C ILE A 247 -1.43 -34.07 7.87
N ALA A 248 -1.98 -33.36 6.87
CA ALA A 248 -2.48 -33.97 5.63
C ALA A 248 -1.36 -34.68 4.85
N ILE A 249 -0.17 -34.06 4.77
CA ILE A 249 1.02 -34.69 4.14
C ILE A 249 1.47 -35.93 4.90
N LEU A 250 1.53 -35.91 6.24
CA LEU A 250 1.92 -37.03 7.06
C LEU A 250 0.93 -38.19 6.95
N VAL A 251 -0.38 -37.90 6.95
CA VAL A 251 -1.43 -38.91 6.74
C VAL A 251 -1.34 -39.52 5.34
N GLY A 252 -1.11 -38.69 4.31
CA GLY A 252 -0.93 -39.15 2.93
C GLY A 252 0.27 -40.07 2.77
N LEU A 253 1.41 -39.74 3.39
CA LEU A 253 2.60 -40.60 3.40
C LEU A 253 2.37 -41.93 4.16
N ALA A 254 1.69 -41.89 5.30
CA ALA A 254 1.37 -43.09 6.06
C ALA A 254 0.47 -44.05 5.27
N LEU A 255 -0.53 -43.54 4.57
CA LEU A 255 -1.40 -44.33 3.69
C LEU A 255 -0.61 -44.93 2.50
N PHE A 256 0.28 -44.18 1.90
CA PHE A 256 1.13 -44.63 0.79
C PHE A 256 2.05 -45.75 1.24
N PHE A 257 2.68 -45.66 2.42
CA PHE A 257 3.52 -46.72 2.99
C PHE A 257 2.70 -47.96 3.33
N SER A 258 1.51 -47.84 3.93
CA SER A 258 0.65 -48.98 4.26
C SER A 258 0.20 -49.79 3.04
N LEU A 259 -0.12 -49.08 1.94
CA LEU A 259 -0.48 -49.72 0.65
C LEU A 259 0.71 -50.38 -0.04
N SER A 260 1.92 -49.80 0.07
CA SER A 260 3.14 -50.38 -0.54
C SER A 260 3.64 -51.62 0.21
N VAL A 261 3.47 -51.72 1.52
CA VAL A 261 3.82 -52.86 2.32
C VAL A 261 2.79 -53.99 2.14
N GLY A 262 1.49 -53.67 2.05
CA GLY A 262 0.43 -54.65 1.83
C GLY A 262 0.48 -55.37 0.46
N SER A 263 1.11 -54.76 -0.53
CA SER A 263 1.27 -55.37 -1.87
C SER A 263 2.44 -56.37 -1.94
N ARG A 264 3.40 -56.34 -1.01
CA ARG A 264 4.55 -57.29 -0.97
C ARG A 264 4.28 -58.58 -0.25
N SER A 265 3.16 -58.74 0.46
CA SER A 265 2.82 -59.96 1.20
C SER A 265 1.94 -60.95 0.43
N ARG A 266 1.79 -60.79 -0.88
CA ARG A 266 0.97 -61.66 -1.72
C ARG A 266 1.77 -62.35 -2.87
N TYR A 267 3.05 -62.65 -2.64
CA TYR A 267 3.79 -63.56 -3.51
C TYR A 267 4.54 -64.61 -2.65
#